data_605762940165a96cbbcc8b4a43ef9b06
#
_entry.id   605762940165a96cbbcc8b4a43ef9b06
#
_cell.length_a   1.000
_cell.length_b   1.000
_cell.length_c   1.000
_cell.angle_alpha   90.00
_cell.angle_beta   90.00
_cell.angle_gamma   90.00
#
_symmetry.space_group_name_H-M   'P 1'
#
loop_
_entity.id
_entity.type
_entity.pdbx_description
1 polymer ?
#
loop_
_entity_poly.entity_id
_entity_poly.type
_entity_poly.pdbx_seq_one_letter_code
_entity_poly.pdbx_strand_id
1 'polypeptide(L)'
;MLRVNWRMIVWLNKTNRKQSINKLSNIFFRSLIIIGCITQYSEALLIGQTLAIKGGTIIPISGLRVNNGTLLVENGKIKAVGSNIKIPRNADVFDATGKIVMPGLIDVMTYYGIDPKDLNETIKPITPELRIIESYYPFGAFGEGPGELKATDLLSGGITTIYIAPGDGTILGGQGAIVKTAASTFDEMVIRAPAAMDITLGSKPGKLNRKENRTPVTKMAAVSQLRETFIKAQEYQTNKDNPVRDLSMEAMSLLLERKIPARIQANGPGDIRTAMNLADEFNFDLIIDGGASSDTYIDELADKSISIVLGPVSHPYISGEEIPNLSEYPTVDEGLAGRLHKAGIKVAFGSFSYGLGSLAKGITGKWLLIDAAIATGYGMPEDAVLRSITLSAAEILDIDDRVGSFEIGKDADIIVLDGDPLSIKTWVERVYISGKLVHTKE
;
A
#
# COMPACT_ATOMS: atom_id res chain seq x y z
N MET A 1 -85.57 -24.81 -22.67
CA MET A 1 -85.44 -23.36 -22.89
C MET A 1 -85.11 -22.67 -21.55
N LEU A 2 -83.83 -22.46 -21.21
CA LEU A 2 -83.39 -21.75 -20.01
C LEU A 2 -82.99 -20.33 -20.44
N ARG A 3 -83.79 -19.34 -20.07
CA ARG A 3 -83.47 -17.91 -20.26
C ARG A 3 -82.43 -17.52 -19.15
N VAL A 4 -81.19 -17.36 -19.54
CA VAL A 4 -80.13 -16.81 -18.65
C VAL A 4 -80.39 -15.31 -18.48
N ASN A 5 -80.56 -14.88 -17.21
CA ASN A 5 -80.88 -13.51 -16.84
C ASN A 5 -79.65 -12.61 -16.91
N TRP A 6 -79.48 -11.89 -18.01
CA TRP A 6 -78.30 -11.02 -18.31
C TRP A 6 -78.06 -9.92 -17.25
N ARG A 7 -79.07 -9.56 -16.46
CA ARG A 7 -78.84 -8.57 -15.37
C ARG A 7 -78.05 -9.07 -14.21
N MET A 8 -77.99 -10.36 -13.95
CA MET A 8 -77.24 -10.97 -12.87
C MET A 8 -75.76 -11.06 -13.22
N ILE A 9 -75.38 -11.32 -14.45
CA ILE A 9 -73.99 -11.37 -14.92
C ILE A 9 -73.35 -9.99 -14.91
N VAL A 10 -74.05 -8.92 -15.24
CA VAL A 10 -73.55 -7.54 -15.20
C VAL A 10 -73.38 -7.06 -13.77
N TRP A 11 -74.16 -7.51 -12.81
CA TRP A 11 -74.01 -7.15 -11.38
C TRP A 11 -72.80 -7.87 -10.72
N LEU A 12 -72.63 -9.14 -11.03
CA LEU A 12 -71.49 -9.92 -10.55
C LEU A 12 -70.12 -9.38 -11.10
N ASN A 13 -70.05 -8.93 -12.32
CA ASN A 13 -68.86 -8.31 -12.90
C ASN A 13 -68.59 -6.94 -12.31
N LYS A 14 -69.55 -6.16 -11.87
CA LYS A 14 -69.37 -4.86 -11.22
C LYS A 14 -68.84 -5.01 -9.77
N THR A 15 -69.32 -6.02 -9.04
CA THR A 15 -68.85 -6.29 -7.65
C THR A 15 -67.44 -6.86 -7.61
N ASN A 16 -67.12 -7.77 -8.54
CA ASN A 16 -65.73 -8.29 -8.64
C ASN A 16 -64.71 -7.22 -9.05
N ARG A 17 -65.09 -6.27 -9.90
CA ARG A 17 -64.22 -5.17 -10.32
C ARG A 17 -63.95 -4.18 -9.17
N LYS A 18 -64.93 -3.87 -8.31
CA LYS A 18 -64.71 -3.01 -7.12
C LYS A 18 -63.82 -3.68 -6.07
N GLN A 19 -63.98 -4.99 -5.84
CA GLN A 19 -63.12 -5.71 -4.91
C GLN A 19 -61.66 -5.85 -5.41
N SER A 20 -61.48 -6.01 -6.73
CA SER A 20 -60.18 -6.05 -7.35
C SER A 20 -59.46 -4.70 -7.28
N ILE A 21 -60.16 -3.59 -7.51
CA ILE A 21 -59.61 -2.23 -7.42
C ILE A 21 -59.18 -1.88 -5.97
N ASN A 22 -60.00 -2.26 -4.98
CA ASN A 22 -59.68 -2.02 -3.57
C ASN A 22 -58.49 -2.89 -3.08
N LYS A 23 -58.35 -4.12 -3.60
CA LYS A 23 -57.17 -4.94 -3.31
C LYS A 23 -55.90 -4.35 -3.93
N LEU A 24 -55.95 -3.87 -5.17
CA LEU A 24 -54.82 -3.22 -5.85
C LEU A 24 -54.42 -1.90 -5.17
N SER A 25 -55.41 -1.08 -4.76
CA SER A 25 -55.12 0.16 -4.04
C SER A 25 -54.48 -0.08 -2.68
N ASN A 26 -54.91 -1.10 -1.93
CA ASN A 26 -54.28 -1.48 -0.65
C ASN A 26 -52.88 -2.07 -0.81
N ILE A 27 -52.60 -2.79 -1.89
CA ILE A 27 -51.25 -3.27 -2.20
C ILE A 27 -50.34 -2.09 -2.57
N PHE A 28 -50.82 -1.14 -3.38
CA PHE A 28 -50.06 0.06 -3.76
C PHE A 28 -49.79 0.95 -2.55
N PHE A 29 -50.74 1.16 -1.64
CA PHE A 29 -50.54 1.95 -0.41
C PHE A 29 -49.56 1.27 0.55
N ARG A 30 -49.60 -0.06 0.71
CA ARG A 30 -48.67 -0.82 1.51
C ARG A 30 -47.27 -0.81 0.90
N SER A 31 -47.12 -0.89 -0.41
CA SER A 31 -45.85 -0.78 -1.12
C SER A 31 -45.24 0.63 -1.00
N LEU A 32 -46.06 1.70 -1.06
CA LEU A 32 -45.57 3.08 -0.86
C LEU A 32 -45.06 3.31 0.60
N ILE A 33 -45.76 2.74 1.60
CA ILE A 33 -45.35 2.82 2.99
C ILE A 33 -44.03 2.05 3.22
N ILE A 34 -43.86 0.88 2.60
CA ILE A 34 -42.64 0.09 2.68
C ILE A 34 -41.48 0.82 1.98
N ILE A 35 -41.68 1.42 0.83
CA ILE A 35 -40.70 2.22 0.11
C ILE A 35 -40.34 3.49 0.92
N GLY A 36 -41.32 4.15 1.52
CA GLY A 36 -41.09 5.31 2.39
C GLY A 36 -40.29 4.94 3.68
N CYS A 37 -40.53 3.77 4.27
CA CYS A 37 -39.75 3.27 5.40
C CYS A 37 -38.33 2.88 4.97
N ILE A 38 -38.14 2.27 3.79
CA ILE A 38 -36.79 1.91 3.28
C ILE A 38 -35.98 3.16 2.97
N THR A 39 -36.55 4.22 2.42
CA THR A 39 -35.87 5.50 2.18
C THR A 39 -35.51 6.21 3.48
N GLN A 40 -36.37 6.18 4.50
CA GLN A 40 -36.01 6.73 5.84
C GLN A 40 -34.96 5.89 6.58
N TYR A 41 -34.95 4.56 6.39
CA TYR A 41 -33.88 3.71 6.94
C TYR A 41 -32.54 3.89 6.20
N SER A 42 -32.56 4.20 4.89
CA SER A 42 -31.32 4.45 4.15
C SER A 42 -30.69 5.82 4.48
N GLU A 43 -31.47 6.83 4.87
CA GLU A 43 -30.94 8.10 5.36
C GLU A 43 -30.43 7.99 6.83
N ALA A 44 -30.99 7.13 7.65
CA ALA A 44 -30.51 6.87 8.99
C ALA A 44 -29.17 6.08 9.03
N LEU A 45 -28.80 5.38 7.96
CA LEU A 45 -27.52 4.69 7.79
C LEU A 45 -26.39 5.59 7.27
N LEU A 46 -26.68 6.85 6.94
CA LEU A 46 -25.74 7.89 6.52
C LEU A 46 -25.36 8.86 7.65
N ILE A 47 -25.62 8.51 8.92
CA ILE A 47 -25.00 9.24 10.03
C ILE A 47 -23.53 8.81 10.02
N GLY A 48 -22.69 9.66 9.42
CA GLY A 48 -21.27 9.44 9.30
C GLY A 48 -20.67 9.04 10.65
N GLN A 49 -19.94 7.94 10.66
CA GLN A 49 -19.29 7.46 11.87
C GLN A 49 -18.26 8.51 12.31
N THR A 50 -18.50 9.13 13.46
CA THR A 50 -17.58 10.10 14.06
C THR A 50 -16.80 9.39 15.15
N LEU A 51 -15.46 9.42 15.07
CA LEU A 51 -14.54 8.90 16.07
C LEU A 51 -13.76 10.08 16.67
N ALA A 52 -13.62 10.12 17.99
CA ALA A 52 -12.75 11.05 18.69
C ALA A 52 -11.74 10.30 19.55
N ILE A 53 -10.45 10.45 19.29
CA ILE A 53 -9.36 9.96 20.13
C ILE A 53 -8.84 11.12 20.94
N LYS A 54 -8.96 11.09 22.28
CA LYS A 54 -8.66 12.23 23.15
C LYS A 54 -7.66 11.88 24.26
N GLY A 55 -7.00 12.92 24.81
CA GLY A 55 -6.19 12.81 26.03
C GLY A 55 -4.77 12.29 25.80
N GLY A 56 -4.44 11.80 24.61
CA GLY A 56 -3.11 11.31 24.28
C GLY A 56 -2.15 12.38 23.82
N THR A 57 -0.88 12.02 23.66
CA THR A 57 0.09 12.81 22.90
C THR A 57 -0.06 12.47 21.43
N ILE A 58 -0.49 13.44 20.62
CA ILE A 58 -0.66 13.26 19.17
C ILE A 58 0.60 13.71 18.46
N ILE A 59 1.16 12.83 17.61
CA ILE A 59 2.28 13.11 16.72
C ILE A 59 1.73 13.19 15.29
N PRO A 60 1.41 14.38 14.76
CA PRO A 60 0.76 14.49 13.45
C PRO A 60 1.71 14.30 12.26
N ILE A 61 3.00 14.23 12.48
CA ILE A 61 4.11 14.12 11.50
C ILE A 61 4.31 15.42 10.69
N SER A 62 3.25 16.02 10.17
CA SER A 62 3.31 17.28 9.40
C SER A 62 3.31 18.55 10.27
N GLY A 63 3.29 18.41 11.60
CA GLY A 63 3.22 19.52 12.55
C GLY A 63 3.79 19.18 13.91
N LEU A 64 3.64 20.13 14.87
CA LEU A 64 4.12 19.94 16.23
C LEU A 64 3.32 18.88 16.99
N ARG A 65 3.97 18.18 17.91
CA ARG A 65 3.32 17.25 18.87
C ARG A 65 2.29 18.00 19.70
N VAL A 66 1.10 17.40 19.88
CA VAL A 66 0.00 17.97 20.67
C VAL A 66 -0.20 17.14 21.93
N ASN A 67 0.24 17.65 23.06
CA ASN A 67 0.03 17.01 24.36
C ASN A 67 -1.43 17.15 24.80
N ASN A 68 -1.98 16.09 25.41
CA ASN A 68 -3.39 16.02 25.81
C ASN A 68 -4.33 16.44 24.66
N GLY A 69 -4.00 15.94 23.47
CA GLY A 69 -4.65 16.31 22.22
C GLY A 69 -5.94 15.53 21.97
N THR A 70 -6.70 16.03 21.01
CA THR A 70 -7.86 15.34 20.43
C THR A 70 -7.69 15.25 18.92
N LEU A 71 -7.86 14.05 18.39
CA LEU A 71 -7.98 13.75 16.97
C LEU A 71 -9.44 13.45 16.67
N LEU A 72 -10.06 14.23 15.80
CA LEU A 72 -11.45 14.05 15.38
C LEU A 72 -11.48 13.49 13.96
N VAL A 73 -12.25 12.44 13.76
CA VAL A 73 -12.46 11.74 12.49
C VAL A 73 -13.94 11.77 12.12
N GLU A 74 -14.25 12.11 10.88
CA GLU A 74 -15.59 12.05 10.30
C GLU A 74 -15.54 11.32 8.97
N ASN A 75 -16.39 10.33 8.77
CA ASN A 75 -16.48 9.56 7.52
C ASN A 75 -15.14 8.94 7.08
N GLY A 76 -14.37 8.45 8.04
CA GLY A 76 -13.07 7.84 7.75
C GLY A 76 -11.95 8.81 7.40
N LYS A 77 -12.18 10.13 7.51
CA LYS A 77 -11.20 11.18 7.22
C LYS A 77 -10.86 12.00 8.46
N ILE A 78 -9.63 12.49 8.52
CA ILE A 78 -9.18 13.43 9.55
C ILE A 78 -9.96 14.74 9.41
N LYS A 79 -10.66 15.13 10.47
CA LYS A 79 -11.44 16.38 10.52
C LYS A 79 -10.75 17.51 11.27
N ALA A 80 -10.10 17.17 12.39
CA ALA A 80 -9.39 18.14 13.21
C ALA A 80 -8.36 17.45 14.12
N VAL A 81 -7.28 18.16 14.41
CA VAL A 81 -6.23 17.79 15.37
C VAL A 81 -5.90 18.99 16.24
N GLY A 82 -5.87 18.83 17.56
CA GLY A 82 -5.52 19.93 18.47
C GLY A 82 -5.87 19.66 19.93
N SER A 83 -5.53 20.59 20.83
CA SER A 83 -5.81 20.47 22.27
C SER A 83 -7.23 20.85 22.65
N ASN A 84 -7.89 21.70 21.86
CA ASN A 84 -9.21 22.28 22.19
C ASN A 84 -10.28 21.94 21.15
N ILE A 85 -10.29 20.70 20.69
CA ILE A 85 -11.27 20.23 19.70
C ILE A 85 -12.58 19.90 20.40
N LYS A 86 -13.70 20.48 19.90
CA LYS A 86 -15.03 20.16 20.38
C LYS A 86 -15.47 18.80 19.84
N ILE A 87 -15.68 17.85 20.75
CA ILE A 87 -16.14 16.52 20.40
C ILE A 87 -17.66 16.52 20.25
N PRO A 88 -18.22 16.07 19.11
CA PRO A 88 -19.66 15.91 18.92
C PRO A 88 -20.25 14.90 19.91
N ARG A 89 -21.51 15.11 20.31
CA ARG A 89 -22.17 14.24 21.32
C ARG A 89 -22.39 12.80 20.86
N ASN A 90 -22.47 12.59 19.55
CA ASN A 90 -22.66 11.30 18.89
C ASN A 90 -21.36 10.62 18.47
N ALA A 91 -20.21 11.18 18.82
CA ALA A 91 -18.90 10.59 18.50
C ALA A 91 -18.66 9.34 19.39
N ASP A 92 -18.11 8.30 18.77
CA ASP A 92 -17.41 7.23 19.48
C ASP A 92 -16.11 7.80 20.06
N VAL A 93 -15.91 7.67 21.39
CA VAL A 93 -14.80 8.33 22.08
C VAL A 93 -13.86 7.29 22.64
N PHE A 94 -12.62 7.31 22.18
CA PHE A 94 -11.53 6.55 22.78
C PHE A 94 -10.64 7.47 23.63
N ASP A 95 -10.44 7.09 24.89
CA ASP A 95 -9.53 7.79 25.80
C ASP A 95 -8.10 7.24 25.66
N ALA A 96 -7.22 8.05 25.10
CA ALA A 96 -5.81 7.75 24.86
C ALA A 96 -4.88 8.37 25.91
N THR A 97 -5.39 8.73 27.11
CA THR A 97 -4.58 9.30 28.18
C THR A 97 -3.37 8.42 28.50
N GLY A 98 -2.17 9.03 28.49
CA GLY A 98 -0.90 8.32 28.70
C GLY A 98 -0.37 7.54 27.47
N LYS A 99 -1.05 7.64 26.33
CA LYS A 99 -0.70 6.94 25.08
C LYS A 99 -0.20 7.94 24.02
N ILE A 100 0.45 7.38 22.99
CA ILE A 100 0.86 8.14 21.81
C ILE A 100 -0.07 7.75 20.65
N VAL A 101 -0.50 8.76 19.90
CA VAL A 101 -1.37 8.62 18.72
C VAL A 101 -0.63 9.19 17.52
N MET A 102 -0.42 8.39 16.50
CA MET A 102 0.27 8.81 15.28
C MET A 102 -0.34 8.17 14.03
N PRO A 103 -0.02 8.67 12.82
CA PRO A 103 -0.45 8.05 11.57
C PRO A 103 0.01 6.60 11.49
N GLY A 104 -0.77 5.77 10.80
CA GLY A 104 -0.41 4.41 10.49
C GLY A 104 0.90 4.33 9.71
N LEU A 105 1.66 3.28 9.96
CA LEU A 105 2.94 3.05 9.31
C LEU A 105 2.75 2.57 7.87
N ILE A 106 3.74 2.90 7.04
CA ILE A 106 3.77 2.53 5.62
C ILE A 106 5.01 1.69 5.36
N ASP A 107 4.83 0.43 5.00
CA ASP A 107 5.90 -0.44 4.51
C ASP A 107 6.06 -0.24 3.00
N VAL A 108 7.10 0.47 2.61
CA VAL A 108 7.29 0.88 1.22
C VAL A 108 7.82 -0.21 0.30
N MET A 109 8.13 -1.40 0.80
CA MET A 109 8.58 -2.53 -0.01
C MET A 109 8.37 -3.85 0.73
N THR A 110 7.43 -4.66 0.27
CA THR A 110 7.17 -5.97 0.83
C THR A 110 6.64 -6.95 -0.23
N TYR A 111 6.76 -8.24 0.04
CA TYR A 111 6.14 -9.32 -0.72
C TYR A 111 4.98 -9.98 0.06
N TYR A 112 4.50 -9.29 1.10
CA TYR A 112 3.43 -9.80 1.95
C TYR A 112 2.16 -10.09 1.14
N GLY A 113 1.52 -11.25 1.41
CA GLY A 113 0.29 -11.63 0.74
C GLY A 113 0.45 -12.19 -0.67
N ILE A 114 1.70 -12.42 -1.12
CA ILE A 114 1.98 -13.07 -2.40
C ILE A 114 2.51 -14.49 -2.16
N ASP A 115 1.97 -15.49 -2.84
CA ASP A 115 2.53 -16.83 -2.81
C ASP A 115 3.97 -16.78 -3.39
N PRO A 116 4.98 -17.35 -2.70
CA PRO A 116 6.36 -17.39 -3.22
C PRO A 116 6.49 -17.96 -4.63
N LYS A 117 5.55 -18.80 -5.08
CA LYS A 117 5.52 -19.36 -6.44
C LYS A 117 5.07 -18.34 -7.49
N ASP A 118 4.28 -17.33 -7.08
CA ASP A 118 3.73 -16.30 -7.96
C ASP A 118 4.55 -15.00 -7.94
N LEU A 119 5.62 -14.96 -7.13
CA LEU A 119 6.44 -13.75 -7.03
C LEU A 119 7.25 -13.47 -8.30
N ASN A 120 7.67 -14.50 -9.02
CA ASN A 120 8.60 -14.35 -10.13
C ASN A 120 8.14 -15.13 -11.35
N GLU A 121 7.88 -14.45 -12.47
CA GLU A 121 7.80 -15.10 -13.76
C GLU A 121 9.21 -15.33 -14.30
N THR A 122 9.69 -16.55 -14.15
CA THR A 122 11.08 -16.88 -14.48
C THR A 122 11.29 -17.41 -15.90
N ILE A 123 10.21 -17.63 -16.67
CA ILE A 123 10.32 -18.11 -18.06
C ILE A 123 10.77 -16.99 -19.00
N LYS A 124 10.25 -15.76 -18.75
CA LYS A 124 10.62 -14.56 -19.49
C LYS A 124 11.33 -13.56 -18.56
N PRO A 125 12.48 -13.02 -18.95
CA PRO A 125 13.23 -12.07 -18.12
C PRO A 125 12.62 -10.64 -18.09
N ILE A 126 11.71 -10.32 -19.02
CA ILE A 126 11.09 -9.03 -19.21
C ILE A 126 9.58 -9.24 -19.35
N THR A 127 8.81 -8.76 -18.35
CA THR A 127 7.35 -8.96 -18.25
C THR A 127 6.64 -7.72 -17.70
N PRO A 128 6.75 -6.55 -18.38
CA PRO A 128 6.18 -5.30 -17.87
C PRO A 128 4.65 -5.33 -17.77
N GLU A 129 3.98 -6.20 -18.52
CA GLU A 129 2.53 -6.38 -18.52
C GLU A 129 1.97 -7.04 -17.26
N LEU A 130 2.80 -7.75 -16.50
CA LEU A 130 2.34 -8.45 -15.30
C LEU A 130 2.02 -7.48 -14.16
N ARG A 131 0.97 -7.76 -13.43
CA ARG A 131 0.46 -6.91 -12.36
C ARG A 131 0.40 -7.72 -11.07
N ILE A 132 1.22 -7.36 -10.09
CA ILE A 132 1.29 -8.12 -8.82
C ILE A 132 -0.04 -8.16 -8.06
N ILE A 133 -0.90 -7.15 -8.27
CA ILE A 133 -2.21 -7.10 -7.61
C ILE A 133 -3.10 -8.30 -7.92
N GLU A 134 -2.86 -8.98 -9.05
CA GLU A 134 -3.62 -10.16 -9.48
C GLU A 134 -3.20 -11.43 -8.72
N SER A 135 -2.00 -11.42 -8.12
CA SER A 135 -1.50 -12.49 -7.24
C SER A 135 -1.60 -12.13 -5.75
N TYR A 136 -2.12 -10.94 -5.42
CA TYR A 136 -2.21 -10.49 -4.04
C TYR A 136 -3.35 -11.16 -3.29
N TYR A 137 -3.01 -11.79 -2.17
CA TYR A 137 -3.96 -12.43 -1.28
C TYR A 137 -3.81 -11.88 0.16
N PRO A 138 -4.70 -10.99 0.61
CA PRO A 138 -4.54 -10.22 1.85
C PRO A 138 -4.56 -11.06 3.13
N PHE A 139 -4.99 -12.32 3.07
CA PHE A 139 -5.09 -13.21 4.25
C PHE A 139 -3.77 -13.94 4.58
N GLY A 140 -2.67 -13.62 3.87
CA GLY A 140 -1.44 -14.41 3.95
C GLY A 140 -1.54 -15.75 3.19
N ALA A 141 -0.40 -16.38 2.91
CA ALA A 141 -0.29 -17.57 2.06
C ALA A 141 -1.03 -18.82 2.58
N PHE A 142 -1.62 -18.78 3.77
CA PHE A 142 -2.33 -19.93 4.38
C PHE A 142 -3.72 -19.57 4.91
N GLY A 143 -4.35 -18.54 4.35
CA GLY A 143 -5.76 -18.23 4.51
C GLY A 143 -6.37 -18.65 5.84
N GLU A 144 -6.31 -17.80 6.84
CA GLU A 144 -7.27 -17.94 7.93
C GLU A 144 -8.62 -17.55 7.35
N GLY A 145 -9.44 -18.52 7.13
CA GLY A 145 -10.83 -18.59 6.74
C GLY A 145 -11.57 -17.39 6.10
N PRO A 146 -12.73 -17.63 5.51
CA PRO A 146 -13.52 -16.58 4.86
C PRO A 146 -14.07 -15.62 5.92
N GLY A 147 -13.74 -14.35 5.84
CA GLY A 147 -14.42 -13.36 6.68
C GLY A 147 -13.88 -11.94 6.68
N GLU A 148 -12.61 -11.72 6.88
CA GLU A 148 -12.10 -10.36 6.99
C GLU A 148 -10.84 -10.17 6.12
N LEU A 149 -10.87 -9.12 5.27
CA LEU A 149 -9.71 -8.70 4.48
C LEU A 149 -8.75 -7.94 5.39
N LYS A 150 -7.90 -8.66 6.13
CA LYS A 150 -6.89 -8.02 6.99
C LYS A 150 -5.62 -8.83 7.16
N ALA A 151 -4.50 -8.11 7.17
CA ALA A 151 -3.16 -8.63 7.42
C ALA A 151 -2.82 -8.51 8.91
N THR A 152 -3.29 -9.44 9.74
CA THR A 152 -3.23 -9.35 11.22
C THR A 152 -1.81 -9.13 11.76
N ASP A 153 -0.80 -9.78 11.19
CA ASP A 153 0.59 -9.62 11.63
C ASP A 153 1.11 -8.20 11.38
N LEU A 154 0.84 -7.64 10.19
CA LEU A 154 1.23 -6.27 9.85
C LEU A 154 0.49 -5.25 10.71
N LEU A 155 -0.81 -5.46 10.95
CA LEU A 155 -1.62 -4.61 11.82
C LEU A 155 -1.08 -4.59 13.25
N SER A 156 -0.65 -5.74 13.78
CA SER A 156 -0.04 -5.80 15.12
C SER A 156 1.27 -5.01 15.24
N GLY A 157 1.94 -4.72 14.11
CA GLY A 157 3.08 -3.81 13.99
C GLY A 157 2.71 -2.37 13.67
N GLY A 158 1.42 -2.05 13.51
CA GLY A 158 0.94 -0.70 13.18
C GLY A 158 0.99 -0.33 11.70
N ILE A 159 1.25 -1.29 10.81
CA ILE A 159 1.32 -1.05 9.38
C ILE A 159 -0.07 -1.03 8.78
N THR A 160 -0.45 0.11 8.21
CA THR A 160 -1.78 0.35 7.62
C THR A 160 -1.77 0.35 6.10
N THR A 161 -0.60 0.59 5.51
CA THR A 161 -0.40 0.66 4.06
C THR A 161 0.88 -0.05 3.67
N ILE A 162 0.87 -0.78 2.56
CA ILE A 162 2.03 -1.48 2.02
C ILE A 162 2.15 -1.26 0.51
N TYR A 163 3.39 -1.22 0.02
CA TYR A 163 3.69 -1.41 -1.39
C TYR A 163 4.07 -2.87 -1.61
N ILE A 164 3.32 -3.56 -2.46
CA ILE A 164 3.60 -4.94 -2.89
C ILE A 164 4.25 -4.94 -4.27
N ALA A 165 5.33 -5.70 -4.41
CA ALA A 165 6.15 -5.76 -5.62
C ALA A 165 6.22 -7.17 -6.20
N PRO A 166 6.42 -7.32 -7.51
CA PRO A 166 6.99 -8.54 -8.08
C PRO A 166 8.33 -8.87 -7.44
N GLY A 167 8.68 -10.14 -7.40
CA GLY A 167 9.95 -10.59 -6.82
C GLY A 167 11.17 -10.19 -7.65
N ASP A 168 12.31 -10.21 -6.99
CA ASP A 168 13.61 -9.78 -7.53
C ASP A 168 14.35 -10.87 -8.36
N GLY A 169 13.64 -11.95 -8.72
CA GLY A 169 14.18 -13.02 -9.55
C GLY A 169 14.14 -12.76 -11.06
N THR A 170 13.42 -11.72 -11.49
CA THR A 170 13.21 -11.32 -12.89
C THR A 170 13.80 -9.93 -13.12
N ILE A 171 14.35 -9.66 -14.31
CA ILE A 171 15.01 -8.36 -14.61
C ILE A 171 14.00 -7.23 -14.63
N LEU A 172 12.87 -7.42 -15.31
CA LEU A 172 11.72 -6.54 -15.26
C LEU A 172 10.50 -7.39 -14.88
N GLY A 173 10.12 -7.32 -13.62
CA GLY A 173 9.13 -8.21 -13.01
C GLY A 173 7.69 -7.80 -13.28
N GLY A 174 7.44 -6.54 -13.63
CA GLY A 174 6.10 -6.01 -13.85
C GLY A 174 5.72 -4.86 -12.94
N GLN A 175 4.44 -4.72 -12.70
CA GLN A 175 3.82 -3.56 -12.04
C GLN A 175 3.50 -3.86 -10.58
N GLY A 176 4.06 -3.06 -9.68
CA GLY A 176 3.72 -3.07 -8.26
C GLY A 176 2.40 -2.36 -7.95
N ALA A 177 1.92 -2.54 -6.72
CA ALA A 177 0.68 -1.92 -6.26
C ALA A 177 0.77 -1.46 -4.80
N ILE A 178 -0.07 -0.48 -4.45
CA ILE A 178 -0.20 0.04 -3.09
C ILE A 178 -1.57 -0.34 -2.55
N VAL A 179 -1.56 -0.98 -1.38
CA VAL A 179 -2.80 -1.46 -0.74
C VAL A 179 -2.82 -1.13 0.74
N LYS A 180 -4.01 -1.00 1.30
CA LYS A 180 -4.23 -0.98 2.75
C LYS A 180 -4.17 -2.39 3.31
N THR A 181 -3.77 -2.54 4.57
CA THR A 181 -3.64 -3.84 5.25
C THR A 181 -4.95 -4.39 5.78
N ALA A 182 -6.02 -3.59 5.76
CA ALA A 182 -7.40 -4.03 6.01
C ALA A 182 -8.40 -3.13 5.30
N ALA A 183 -9.50 -3.72 4.83
CA ALA A 183 -10.65 -3.02 4.25
C ALA A 183 -11.90 -3.92 4.29
N SER A 184 -13.06 -3.36 3.94
CA SER A 184 -14.31 -4.13 3.86
C SER A 184 -14.41 -4.91 2.55
N THR A 185 -13.80 -4.40 1.49
CA THR A 185 -13.75 -5.03 0.16
C THR A 185 -12.34 -4.94 -0.41
N PHE A 186 -12.03 -5.78 -1.39
CA PHE A 186 -10.75 -5.74 -2.10
C PHE A 186 -10.52 -4.40 -2.82
N ASP A 187 -11.57 -3.85 -3.43
CA ASP A 187 -11.48 -2.56 -4.14
C ASP A 187 -11.19 -1.40 -3.18
N GLU A 188 -11.77 -1.41 -1.97
CA GLU A 188 -11.44 -0.42 -0.92
C GLU A 188 -10.00 -0.55 -0.41
N MET A 189 -9.42 -1.76 -0.50
CA MET A 189 -8.05 -2.02 -0.09
C MET A 189 -7.03 -1.42 -1.05
N VAL A 190 -7.30 -1.42 -2.35
CA VAL A 190 -6.38 -0.92 -3.38
C VAL A 190 -6.34 0.61 -3.36
N ILE A 191 -5.17 1.16 -3.03
CA ILE A 191 -4.92 2.61 -3.11
C ILE A 191 -4.53 3.00 -4.53
N ARG A 192 -3.59 2.26 -5.13
CA ARG A 192 -3.07 2.52 -6.48
C ARG A 192 -2.54 1.23 -7.13
N ALA A 193 -3.01 0.93 -8.32
CA ALA A 193 -2.52 -0.18 -9.14
C ALA A 193 -2.76 0.15 -10.63
N PRO A 194 -1.72 0.24 -11.47
CA PRO A 194 -0.30 0.08 -11.14
C PRO A 194 0.26 1.29 -10.37
N ALA A 195 1.28 1.04 -9.52
CA ALA A 195 1.93 2.08 -8.72
C ALA A 195 3.37 2.39 -9.18
N ALA A 196 4.10 1.40 -9.64
CA ALA A 196 5.44 1.54 -10.20
C ALA A 196 5.76 0.37 -11.15
N MET A 197 6.88 0.48 -11.88
CA MET A 197 7.47 -0.60 -12.67
C MET A 197 8.71 -1.13 -11.95
N ASP A 198 8.69 -2.42 -11.59
CA ASP A 198 9.74 -3.04 -10.79
C ASP A 198 10.82 -3.69 -11.67
N ILE A 199 12.07 -3.29 -11.44
CA ILE A 199 13.27 -3.72 -12.18
C ILE A 199 14.34 -4.19 -11.19
N THR A 200 15.05 -5.26 -11.51
CA THR A 200 16.17 -5.77 -10.71
C THR A 200 17.49 -5.74 -11.49
N LEU A 201 18.45 -4.97 -11.00
CA LEU A 201 19.82 -4.90 -11.54
C LEU A 201 20.82 -5.75 -10.73
N GLY A 202 20.41 -6.34 -9.63
CA GLY A 202 21.22 -7.22 -8.80
C GLY A 202 21.62 -8.53 -9.48
N SER A 203 22.43 -9.34 -8.80
CA SER A 203 22.97 -10.60 -9.33
C SER A 203 21.93 -11.72 -9.41
N LYS A 204 20.81 -11.62 -8.69
CA LYS A 204 19.83 -12.70 -8.52
C LYS A 204 19.20 -13.19 -9.83
N PRO A 205 18.68 -12.33 -10.74
CA PRO A 205 18.14 -12.79 -12.02
C PRO A 205 19.14 -13.59 -12.84
N GLY A 206 20.40 -13.12 -12.92
CA GLY A 206 21.45 -13.80 -13.66
C GLY A 206 21.83 -15.16 -13.07
N LYS A 207 21.81 -15.28 -11.73
CA LYS A 207 22.05 -16.57 -11.02
C LYS A 207 20.93 -17.57 -11.31
N LEU A 208 19.67 -17.13 -11.21
CA LEU A 208 18.50 -17.97 -11.50
C LEU A 208 18.50 -18.41 -12.97
N ASN A 209 18.72 -17.50 -13.91
CA ASN A 209 18.79 -17.81 -15.33
C ASN A 209 19.88 -18.81 -15.65
N ARG A 210 21.07 -18.67 -15.04
CA ARG A 210 22.17 -19.63 -15.23
C ARG A 210 21.80 -21.02 -14.73
N LYS A 211 21.17 -21.13 -13.57
CA LYS A 211 20.71 -22.41 -12.99
C LYS A 211 19.73 -23.12 -13.91
N GLU A 212 18.86 -22.37 -14.58
CA GLU A 212 17.82 -22.88 -15.47
C GLU A 212 18.22 -22.91 -16.96
N ASN A 213 19.51 -22.64 -17.28
CA ASN A 213 20.01 -22.54 -18.67
C ASN A 213 19.25 -21.52 -19.53
N ARG A 214 18.90 -20.37 -18.94
CA ARG A 214 18.19 -19.25 -19.59
C ARG A 214 19.11 -18.06 -19.78
N THR A 215 18.65 -17.08 -20.54
CA THR A 215 19.30 -15.79 -20.75
C THR A 215 18.42 -14.64 -20.25
N PRO A 216 18.99 -13.52 -19.82
CA PRO A 216 20.42 -13.21 -19.76
C PRO A 216 21.04 -13.70 -18.42
N VAL A 217 22.32 -14.05 -18.46
CA VAL A 217 23.07 -14.50 -17.27
C VAL A 217 24.07 -13.44 -16.77
N THR A 218 24.29 -12.39 -17.54
CA THR A 218 25.22 -11.32 -17.20
C THR A 218 24.49 -9.98 -17.10
N LYS A 219 25.00 -9.07 -16.27
CA LYS A 219 24.47 -7.72 -16.18
C LYS A 219 24.49 -6.98 -17.52
N MET A 220 25.55 -7.14 -18.33
CA MET A 220 25.63 -6.55 -19.66
C MET A 220 24.44 -6.95 -20.54
N ALA A 221 24.14 -8.24 -20.59
CA ALA A 221 23.02 -8.75 -21.37
C ALA A 221 21.67 -8.32 -20.81
N ALA A 222 21.51 -8.28 -19.46
CA ALA A 222 20.31 -7.78 -18.81
C ALA A 222 20.02 -6.31 -19.16
N VAL A 223 21.03 -5.45 -19.05
CA VAL A 223 20.92 -4.02 -19.37
C VAL A 223 20.66 -3.79 -20.86
N SER A 224 21.26 -4.62 -21.74
CA SER A 224 20.99 -4.57 -23.18
C SER A 224 19.52 -4.90 -23.48
N GLN A 225 18.96 -5.93 -22.87
CA GLN A 225 17.55 -6.27 -23.03
C GLN A 225 16.61 -5.20 -22.49
N LEU A 226 16.94 -4.58 -21.34
CA LEU A 226 16.17 -3.44 -20.85
C LEU A 226 16.16 -2.29 -21.85
N ARG A 227 17.33 -1.89 -22.39
CA ARG A 227 17.40 -0.84 -23.44
C ARG A 227 16.58 -1.18 -24.67
N GLU A 228 16.68 -2.42 -25.15
CA GLU A 228 15.87 -2.87 -26.28
C GLU A 228 14.37 -2.73 -26.00
N THR A 229 13.93 -3.06 -24.76
CA THR A 229 12.53 -2.93 -24.35
C THR A 229 12.11 -1.46 -24.28
N PHE A 230 12.94 -0.58 -23.74
CA PHE A 230 12.66 0.86 -23.71
C PHE A 230 12.56 1.46 -25.12
N ILE A 231 13.48 1.09 -26.03
CA ILE A 231 13.46 1.54 -27.43
C ILE A 231 12.16 1.10 -28.11
N LYS A 232 11.78 -0.18 -27.98
CA LYS A 232 10.53 -0.69 -28.52
C LYS A 232 9.30 0.05 -27.99
N ALA A 233 9.31 0.42 -26.70
CA ALA A 233 8.22 1.20 -26.12
C ALA A 233 8.16 2.62 -26.68
N GLN A 234 9.30 3.28 -26.90
CA GLN A 234 9.36 4.58 -27.60
C GLN A 234 8.85 4.49 -29.04
N GLU A 235 9.23 3.45 -29.77
CA GLU A 235 8.72 3.18 -31.11
C GLU A 235 7.21 2.94 -31.11
N TYR A 236 6.71 2.18 -30.14
CA TYR A 236 5.28 1.92 -29.96
C TYR A 236 4.48 3.21 -29.72
N GLN A 237 4.98 4.12 -28.86
CA GLN A 237 4.34 5.41 -28.58
C GLN A 237 4.31 6.33 -29.82
N THR A 238 5.32 6.27 -30.70
CA THR A 238 5.40 7.12 -31.88
C THR A 238 4.60 6.59 -33.07
N ASN A 239 4.37 5.27 -33.12
CA ASN A 239 3.65 4.62 -34.23
C ASN A 239 2.13 4.65 -34.00
N LYS A 240 1.52 5.84 -34.20
CA LYS A 240 0.08 6.08 -34.03
C LYS A 240 -0.81 5.30 -35.03
N ASP A 241 -0.24 4.81 -36.12
CA ASP A 241 -0.94 4.08 -37.17
C ASP A 241 -0.95 2.55 -36.91
N ASN A 242 -0.35 2.09 -35.82
CA ASN A 242 -0.29 0.67 -35.51
C ASN A 242 -1.55 0.21 -34.77
N PRO A 243 -2.42 -0.57 -35.40
CA PRO A 243 -3.64 -1.07 -34.77
C PRO A 243 -3.41 -2.27 -33.83
N VAL A 244 -2.20 -2.80 -33.74
CA VAL A 244 -1.90 -3.99 -32.94
C VAL A 244 -1.61 -3.59 -31.50
N ARG A 245 -2.48 -3.96 -30.61
CA ARG A 245 -2.32 -3.72 -29.17
C ARG A 245 -1.23 -4.63 -28.60
N ASP A 246 -0.30 -4.06 -27.86
CA ASP A 246 0.77 -4.77 -27.14
C ASP A 246 0.76 -4.37 -25.66
N LEU A 247 0.35 -5.29 -24.79
CA LEU A 247 0.22 -5.03 -23.36
C LEU A 247 1.55 -4.71 -22.69
N SER A 248 2.65 -5.31 -23.16
CA SER A 248 3.99 -5.02 -22.64
C SER A 248 4.38 -3.58 -22.97
N MET A 249 4.13 -3.14 -24.19
CA MET A 249 4.47 -1.78 -24.61
C MET A 249 3.52 -0.73 -24.01
N GLU A 250 2.24 -1.06 -23.80
CA GLU A 250 1.30 -0.22 -23.05
C GLU A 250 1.79 0.00 -21.61
N ALA A 251 2.22 -1.07 -20.92
CA ALA A 251 2.76 -0.97 -19.57
C ALA A 251 4.06 -0.13 -19.51
N MET A 252 4.98 -0.34 -20.46
CA MET A 252 6.20 0.46 -20.54
C MET A 252 5.91 1.92 -20.88
N SER A 253 4.83 2.21 -21.62
CA SER A 253 4.41 3.58 -21.89
C SER A 253 4.03 4.37 -20.64
N LEU A 254 3.46 3.71 -19.61
CA LEU A 254 3.17 4.36 -18.33
C LEU A 254 4.45 4.90 -17.67
N LEU A 255 5.53 4.13 -17.75
CA LEU A 255 6.84 4.53 -17.23
C LEU A 255 7.46 5.68 -18.05
N LEU A 256 7.49 5.58 -19.37
CA LEU A 256 8.06 6.60 -20.26
C LEU A 256 7.26 7.91 -20.26
N GLU A 257 5.95 7.85 -19.99
CA GLU A 257 5.09 9.03 -19.80
C GLU A 257 5.17 9.59 -18.37
N ARG A 258 5.99 9.00 -17.50
CA ARG A 258 6.17 9.36 -16.09
C ARG A 258 4.86 9.32 -15.29
N LYS A 259 3.92 8.45 -15.67
CA LYS A 259 2.67 8.20 -14.95
C LYS A 259 2.91 7.31 -13.72
N ILE A 260 3.94 6.47 -13.81
CA ILE A 260 4.46 5.66 -12.71
C ILE A 260 5.99 5.73 -12.75
N PRO A 261 6.68 5.68 -11.59
CA PRO A 261 8.14 5.62 -11.53
C PRO A 261 8.65 4.21 -11.86
N ALA A 262 9.96 4.11 -12.19
CA ALA A 262 10.69 2.86 -12.06
C ALA A 262 11.14 2.68 -10.61
N ARG A 263 10.93 1.51 -10.04
CA ARG A 263 11.58 1.05 -8.82
C ARG A 263 12.66 0.07 -9.21
N ILE A 264 13.91 0.46 -8.97
CA ILE A 264 15.06 -0.35 -9.40
C ILE A 264 15.80 -0.86 -8.17
N GLN A 265 15.78 -2.18 -7.98
CA GLN A 265 16.58 -2.82 -6.96
C GLN A 265 18.06 -2.78 -7.36
N ALA A 266 18.85 -1.99 -6.62
CA ALA A 266 20.25 -1.73 -6.88
C ALA A 266 21.03 -1.52 -5.57
N ASN A 267 21.90 -2.45 -5.19
CA ASN A 267 22.66 -2.40 -3.95
C ASN A 267 24.13 -2.00 -4.15
N GLY A 268 24.76 -2.53 -5.18
CA GLY A 268 26.16 -2.22 -5.47
C GLY A 268 26.34 -0.89 -6.21
N PRO A 269 27.54 -0.25 -6.10
CA PRO A 269 27.80 1.04 -6.75
C PRO A 269 27.56 0.97 -8.29
N GLY A 270 27.97 -0.13 -8.92
CA GLY A 270 27.78 -0.32 -10.35
C GLY A 270 26.31 -0.52 -10.76
N ASP A 271 25.45 -1.04 -9.85
CA ASP A 271 24.01 -1.18 -10.10
C ASP A 271 23.31 0.17 -9.98
N ILE A 272 23.64 0.93 -8.93
CA ILE A 272 23.14 2.30 -8.71
C ILE A 272 23.51 3.21 -9.88
N ARG A 273 24.77 3.18 -10.33
CA ARG A 273 25.21 3.93 -11.52
C ARG A 273 24.42 3.53 -12.75
N THR A 274 24.18 2.24 -12.95
CA THR A 274 23.41 1.75 -14.11
C THR A 274 21.95 2.20 -14.04
N ALA A 275 21.32 2.18 -12.85
CA ALA A 275 19.96 2.67 -12.66
C ALA A 275 19.84 4.16 -13.01
N MET A 276 20.75 5.01 -12.52
CA MET A 276 20.79 6.44 -12.84
C MET A 276 20.98 6.68 -14.34
N ASN A 277 21.92 5.95 -14.96
CA ASN A 277 22.18 6.11 -16.40
C ASN A 277 20.95 5.74 -17.25
N LEU A 278 20.21 4.67 -16.88
CA LEU A 278 18.96 4.30 -17.57
C LEU A 278 17.88 5.36 -17.38
N ALA A 279 17.76 5.92 -16.19
CA ALA A 279 16.80 6.99 -15.92
C ALA A 279 17.10 8.25 -16.74
N ASP A 280 18.36 8.62 -16.87
CA ASP A 280 18.80 9.76 -17.72
C ASP A 280 18.57 9.46 -19.20
N GLU A 281 18.93 8.25 -19.67
CA GLU A 281 18.86 7.84 -21.09
C GLU A 281 17.40 7.83 -21.60
N PHE A 282 16.46 7.36 -20.76
CA PHE A 282 15.06 7.17 -21.13
C PHE A 282 14.09 8.15 -20.48
N ASN A 283 14.57 9.07 -19.63
CA ASN A 283 13.82 10.15 -18.99
C ASN A 283 12.61 9.68 -18.17
N PHE A 284 12.83 8.76 -17.23
CA PHE A 284 11.82 8.30 -16.30
C PHE A 284 12.16 8.65 -14.83
N ASP A 285 11.14 8.68 -13.96
CA ASP A 285 11.32 8.88 -12.52
C ASP A 285 11.87 7.61 -11.88
N LEU A 286 12.94 7.76 -11.07
CA LEU A 286 13.66 6.66 -10.45
C LEU A 286 13.50 6.66 -8.93
N ILE A 287 13.18 5.50 -8.38
CA ILE A 287 13.30 5.16 -6.97
C ILE A 287 14.29 3.99 -6.88
N ILE A 288 15.26 4.06 -5.97
CA ILE A 288 16.21 2.97 -5.75
C ILE A 288 15.75 2.14 -4.55
N ASP A 289 15.55 0.85 -4.77
CA ASP A 289 15.27 -0.12 -3.73
C ASP A 289 16.56 -0.83 -3.28
N GLY A 290 16.76 -0.92 -1.96
CA GLY A 290 17.97 -1.44 -1.35
C GLY A 290 19.01 -0.35 -1.13
N GLY A 291 19.67 0.09 -2.17
CA GLY A 291 20.56 1.25 -2.16
C GLY A 291 21.75 1.18 -1.18
N ALA A 292 22.23 0.00 -0.83
CA ALA A 292 23.21 -0.18 0.24
C ALA A 292 24.56 0.55 0.04
N SER A 293 24.93 0.89 -1.20
CA SER A 293 26.11 1.69 -1.54
C SER A 293 25.76 3.10 -2.06
N SER A 294 24.61 3.63 -1.67
CA SER A 294 24.13 4.94 -2.16
C SER A 294 25.02 6.11 -1.75
N ASP A 295 25.76 5.97 -0.65
CA ASP A 295 26.74 6.97 -0.21
C ASP A 295 27.88 7.22 -1.22
N THR A 296 28.15 6.27 -2.12
CA THR A 296 29.13 6.44 -3.20
C THR A 296 28.70 7.57 -4.18
N TYR A 297 27.41 7.84 -4.30
CA TYR A 297 26.83 8.81 -5.26
C TYR A 297 25.90 9.82 -4.59
N ILE A 298 26.17 10.13 -3.31
CA ILE A 298 25.25 10.90 -2.47
C ILE A 298 24.91 12.26 -3.07
N ASP A 299 25.90 12.99 -3.59
CA ASP A 299 25.68 14.31 -4.20
C ASP A 299 24.82 14.20 -5.47
N GLU A 300 25.11 13.22 -6.33
CA GLU A 300 24.36 13.04 -7.57
C GLU A 300 22.91 12.55 -7.33
N LEU A 301 22.72 11.70 -6.34
CA LEU A 301 21.39 11.25 -5.92
C LEU A 301 20.56 12.41 -5.35
N ALA A 302 21.18 13.29 -4.56
CA ALA A 302 20.55 14.47 -4.01
C ALA A 302 20.18 15.47 -5.11
N ASP A 303 21.12 15.79 -6.02
CA ASP A 303 20.93 16.72 -7.15
C ASP A 303 19.77 16.26 -8.06
N LYS A 304 19.66 14.94 -8.28
CA LYS A 304 18.60 14.34 -9.09
C LYS A 304 17.30 14.10 -8.31
N SER A 305 17.27 14.38 -6.99
CA SER A 305 16.12 14.12 -6.12
C SER A 305 15.66 12.65 -6.14
N ILE A 306 16.60 11.70 -6.31
CA ILE A 306 16.31 10.27 -6.32
C ILE A 306 16.05 9.79 -4.89
N SER A 307 14.90 9.19 -4.67
CA SER A 307 14.52 8.62 -3.36
C SER A 307 15.12 7.23 -3.18
N ILE A 308 15.45 6.91 -1.92
CA ILE A 308 16.04 5.62 -1.55
C ILE A 308 15.12 4.89 -0.58
N VAL A 309 14.79 3.66 -0.90
CA VAL A 309 14.09 2.73 -0.02
C VAL A 309 15.10 1.76 0.55
N LEU A 310 15.40 1.92 1.83
CA LEU A 310 16.34 1.04 2.53
C LEU A 310 15.63 -0.22 3.01
N GLY A 311 16.34 -1.35 2.96
CA GLY A 311 15.88 -2.63 3.51
C GLY A 311 16.01 -2.69 5.03
N PRO A 312 15.61 -3.81 5.63
CA PRO A 312 15.67 -3.99 7.07
C PRO A 312 17.10 -3.87 7.56
N VAL A 313 17.31 -2.98 8.53
CA VAL A 313 18.62 -2.73 9.16
C VAL A 313 18.93 -3.83 10.17
N SER A 314 17.90 -4.34 10.87
CA SER A 314 18.05 -5.33 11.95
C SER A 314 18.35 -6.74 11.46
N HIS A 315 17.96 -7.11 10.24
CA HIS A 315 18.07 -8.47 9.72
C HIS A 315 18.45 -8.49 8.23
N PRO A 316 19.69 -8.17 7.89
CA PRO A 316 20.08 -8.05 6.48
C PRO A 316 19.95 -9.38 5.70
N TYR A 317 19.90 -10.53 6.38
CA TYR A 317 19.98 -11.85 5.75
C TYR A 317 19.24 -12.95 6.52
N ILE A 318 17.95 -12.83 6.71
CA ILE A 318 17.14 -14.00 7.00
C ILE A 318 16.47 -14.48 5.70
N SER A 319 17.23 -14.75 4.69
CA SER A 319 16.83 -15.64 3.61
C SER A 319 17.43 -17.02 3.89
N GLY A 320 16.62 -18.06 4.03
CA GLY A 320 17.07 -19.45 4.21
C GLY A 320 17.72 -20.04 2.96
N GLU A 321 18.23 -19.22 2.06
CA GLU A 321 19.13 -19.60 1.00
C GLU A 321 20.56 -19.56 1.58
N GLU A 322 21.37 -20.57 1.24
CA GLU A 322 22.80 -20.62 1.56
C GLU A 322 23.37 -19.22 1.37
N ILE A 323 23.99 -18.64 2.42
CA ILE A 323 24.65 -17.34 2.37
C ILE A 323 25.72 -17.44 1.28
N PRO A 324 25.44 -17.00 0.04
CA PRO A 324 26.47 -17.01 -0.99
C PRO A 324 27.47 -15.93 -0.59
N ASN A 325 28.73 -16.21 -0.65
CA ASN A 325 29.86 -15.32 -0.40
C ASN A 325 29.47 -13.94 0.18
N LEU A 326 29.70 -13.73 1.47
CA LEU A 326 29.46 -12.46 2.18
C LEU A 326 29.99 -11.21 1.42
N SER A 327 30.87 -11.39 0.44
CA SER A 327 31.38 -10.32 -0.42
C SER A 327 30.39 -9.79 -1.47
N GLU A 328 29.28 -10.48 -1.72
CA GLU A 328 28.26 -10.03 -2.69
C GLU A 328 27.16 -9.18 -2.05
N TYR A 329 27.09 -9.18 -0.71
CA TYR A 329 26.12 -8.37 0.02
C TYR A 329 26.89 -7.30 0.79
N PRO A 330 26.55 -6.03 0.59
CA PRO A 330 27.17 -4.97 1.38
C PRO A 330 26.89 -5.25 2.86
N THR A 331 27.88 -4.99 3.67
CA THR A 331 27.69 -4.96 5.13
C THR A 331 26.59 -3.99 5.45
N VAL A 332 25.72 -4.34 6.39
CA VAL A 332 24.72 -3.41 6.91
C VAL A 332 25.43 -2.17 7.40
N ASP A 333 25.02 -1.04 6.90
CA ASP A 333 25.51 0.27 7.32
C ASP A 333 24.34 1.02 7.98
N GLU A 334 24.24 0.88 9.28
CA GLU A 334 23.16 1.46 10.08
C GLU A 334 23.18 3.00 10.02
N GLY A 335 24.33 3.60 9.72
CA GLY A 335 24.48 5.05 9.57
C GLY A 335 24.11 5.61 8.19
N LEU A 336 23.86 4.74 7.20
CA LEU A 336 23.55 5.16 5.83
C LEU A 336 22.30 6.05 5.77
N ALA A 337 21.21 5.67 6.42
CA ALA A 337 19.98 6.43 6.46
C ALA A 337 20.19 7.87 6.92
N GLY A 338 20.98 8.06 8.01
CA GLY A 338 21.31 9.37 8.55
C GLY A 338 22.15 10.21 7.57
N ARG A 339 23.12 9.60 6.87
CA ARG A 339 23.93 10.31 5.86
C ARG A 339 23.11 10.76 4.66
N LEU A 340 22.27 9.87 4.13
CA LEU A 340 21.35 10.19 3.03
C LEU A 340 20.38 11.31 3.40
N HIS A 341 19.77 11.21 4.59
CA HIS A 341 18.89 12.25 5.10
C HIS A 341 19.61 13.61 5.24
N LYS A 342 20.81 13.61 5.78
CA LYS A 342 21.64 14.84 5.91
C LYS A 342 21.97 15.48 4.56
N ALA A 343 22.09 14.69 3.51
CA ALA A 343 22.30 15.16 2.15
C ALA A 343 21.01 15.65 1.47
N GLY A 344 19.86 15.59 2.15
CA GLY A 344 18.55 15.99 1.60
C GLY A 344 17.86 14.92 0.77
N ILE A 345 18.40 13.70 0.73
CA ILE A 345 17.79 12.58 0.02
C ILE A 345 16.58 12.07 0.83
N LYS A 346 15.47 11.87 0.15
CA LYS A 346 14.27 11.29 0.75
C LYS A 346 14.49 9.80 0.98
N VAL A 347 14.38 9.37 2.24
CA VAL A 347 14.59 7.97 2.67
C VAL A 347 13.29 7.43 3.25
N ALA A 348 12.97 6.18 2.92
CA ALA A 348 11.96 5.39 3.62
C ALA A 348 12.47 3.97 3.87
N PHE A 349 11.84 3.28 4.82
CA PHE A 349 12.18 1.91 5.18
C PHE A 349 11.13 0.92 4.63
N GLY A 350 11.62 -0.15 4.00
CA GLY A 350 10.81 -1.29 3.58
C GLY A 350 11.25 -2.56 4.30
N SER A 351 10.30 -3.46 4.56
CA SER A 351 10.62 -4.74 5.21
C SER A 351 11.30 -5.74 4.28
N PHE A 352 11.08 -5.63 2.97
CA PHE A 352 11.49 -6.61 1.96
C PHE A 352 11.10 -8.04 2.35
N SER A 353 9.99 -8.15 3.09
CA SER A 353 9.55 -9.36 3.76
C SER A 353 8.71 -10.21 2.83
N TYR A 354 9.03 -11.49 2.77
CA TYR A 354 8.15 -12.50 2.17
C TYR A 354 7.07 -12.87 3.19
N GLY A 355 5.80 -12.80 2.83
CA GLY A 355 4.72 -13.41 3.62
C GLY A 355 4.94 -14.93 3.76
N LEU A 356 4.56 -15.44 4.91
CA LEU A 356 4.46 -16.87 5.30
C LEU A 356 5.07 -17.92 4.34
N GLY A 357 6.08 -18.61 4.77
CA GLY A 357 6.66 -19.76 4.05
C GLY A 357 8.04 -20.14 4.56
N SER A 358 8.75 -19.26 5.21
CA SER A 358 9.82 -19.62 6.14
C SER A 358 9.53 -18.96 7.46
N LEU A 359 9.65 -19.71 8.53
CA LEU A 359 9.45 -19.29 9.93
C LEU A 359 10.18 -18.01 10.35
N ALA A 360 11.03 -17.47 9.49
CA ALA A 360 11.81 -16.26 9.71
C ALA A 360 11.39 -15.08 8.84
N LYS A 361 10.62 -15.27 7.76
CA LYS A 361 10.41 -14.26 6.70
C LYS A 361 9.11 -13.47 6.80
N GLY A 362 8.11 -13.93 7.57
CA GLY A 362 6.83 -13.24 7.75
C GLY A 362 6.83 -12.20 8.86
N ILE A 363 7.91 -12.07 9.61
CA ILE A 363 7.94 -11.30 10.87
C ILE A 363 8.52 -9.90 10.66
N THR A 364 9.28 -9.66 9.60
CA THR A 364 10.04 -8.40 9.45
C THR A 364 9.14 -7.18 9.30
N GLY A 365 8.06 -7.24 8.54
CA GLY A 365 7.11 -6.12 8.42
C GLY A 365 6.58 -5.64 9.78
N LYS A 366 6.24 -6.56 10.67
CA LYS A 366 5.79 -6.26 12.04
C LYS A 366 6.79 -5.40 12.84
N TRP A 367 8.08 -5.45 12.51
CA TRP A 367 9.16 -4.80 13.26
C TRP A 367 9.68 -3.52 12.62
N LEU A 368 8.93 -2.93 11.67
CA LEU A 368 9.34 -1.72 10.97
C LEU A 368 9.71 -0.57 11.91
N LEU A 369 9.01 -0.42 13.05
CA LEU A 369 9.36 0.55 14.10
C LEU A 369 10.76 0.29 14.70
N ILE A 370 11.15 -0.96 14.86
CA ILE A 370 12.46 -1.33 15.41
C ILE A 370 13.57 -1.02 14.38
N ASP A 371 13.34 -1.38 13.11
CA ASP A 371 14.28 -1.05 12.04
C ASP A 371 14.49 0.47 11.94
N ALA A 372 13.40 1.23 12.01
CA ALA A 372 13.47 2.68 12.05
C ALA A 372 14.20 3.20 13.29
N ALA A 373 13.92 2.65 14.49
CA ALA A 373 14.56 3.06 15.74
C ALA A 373 16.08 2.86 15.73
N ILE A 374 16.60 1.82 15.07
CA ILE A 374 18.03 1.60 14.93
C ILE A 374 18.72 2.81 14.26
N ALA A 375 18.10 3.38 13.23
CA ALA A 375 18.64 4.54 12.52
C ALA A 375 18.85 5.77 13.43
N THR A 376 18.08 5.91 14.52
CA THR A 376 18.29 6.99 15.49
C THR A 376 19.59 6.83 16.25
N GLY A 377 19.93 5.60 16.63
CA GLY A 377 21.19 5.28 17.31
C GLY A 377 22.43 5.60 16.48
N TYR A 378 22.27 5.71 15.16
CA TYR A 378 23.33 6.00 14.19
C TYR A 378 23.20 7.37 13.53
N GLY A 379 22.46 8.29 14.17
CA GLY A 379 22.51 9.72 13.87
C GLY A 379 21.38 10.26 12.97
N MET A 380 20.39 9.48 12.63
CA MET A 380 19.17 10.01 11.99
C MET A 380 18.27 10.65 13.05
N PRO A 381 17.82 11.91 12.87
CA PRO A 381 16.91 12.56 13.84
C PRO A 381 15.61 11.80 14.03
N GLU A 382 15.09 11.72 15.27
CA GLU A 382 13.85 10.99 15.58
C GLU A 382 12.66 11.40 14.70
N ASP A 383 12.43 12.70 14.50
CA ASP A 383 11.34 13.18 13.65
C ASP A 383 11.54 12.78 12.17
N ALA A 384 12.78 12.70 11.69
CA ALA A 384 13.09 12.23 10.36
C ALA A 384 12.85 10.72 10.23
N VAL A 385 13.17 9.95 11.27
CA VAL A 385 12.89 8.51 11.33
C VAL A 385 11.39 8.25 11.33
N LEU A 386 10.61 8.91 12.17
CA LEU A 386 9.14 8.76 12.18
C LEU A 386 8.54 9.17 10.83
N ARG A 387 9.09 10.22 10.21
CA ARG A 387 8.66 10.65 8.88
C ARG A 387 8.97 9.59 7.81
N SER A 388 10.11 8.89 7.89
CA SER A 388 10.54 7.91 6.90
C SER A 388 9.65 6.64 6.81
N ILE A 389 8.90 6.35 7.87
CA ILE A 389 7.93 5.24 7.93
C ILE A 389 6.46 5.71 7.86
N THR A 390 6.25 6.99 7.58
CA THR A 390 4.93 7.61 7.46
C THR A 390 4.87 8.55 6.27
N LEU A 391 5.09 9.86 6.45
CA LEU A 391 4.88 10.87 5.40
C LEU A 391 5.92 10.78 4.28
N SER A 392 7.22 10.60 4.56
CA SER A 392 8.22 10.41 3.48
C SER A 392 7.96 9.13 2.69
N ALA A 393 7.51 8.06 3.38
CA ALA A 393 7.07 6.84 2.73
C ALA A 393 5.87 7.10 1.78
N ALA A 394 4.88 7.86 2.25
CA ALA A 394 3.73 8.25 1.43
C ALA A 394 4.14 9.11 0.22
N GLU A 395 5.06 10.08 0.42
CA GLU A 395 5.59 10.93 -0.65
C GLU A 395 6.38 10.14 -1.70
N ILE A 396 7.15 9.12 -1.30
CA ILE A 396 7.87 8.24 -2.24
C ILE A 396 6.89 7.41 -3.08
N LEU A 397 5.78 7.02 -2.48
CA LEU A 397 4.73 6.23 -3.13
C LEU A 397 3.69 7.09 -3.89
N ASP A 398 3.82 8.44 -3.83
CA ASP A 398 2.87 9.39 -4.45
C ASP A 398 1.42 9.17 -3.98
N ILE A 399 1.25 9.05 -2.65
CA ILE A 399 -0.03 8.89 -1.93
C ILE A 399 -0.13 9.78 -0.69
N ASP A 400 0.73 10.79 -0.57
CA ASP A 400 0.77 11.69 0.58
C ASP A 400 -0.43 12.64 0.65
N ASP A 401 -1.19 12.76 -0.41
CA ASP A 401 -2.51 13.40 -0.43
C ASP A 401 -3.56 12.61 0.38
N ARG A 402 -3.33 11.30 0.61
CA ARG A 402 -4.26 10.39 1.29
C ARG A 402 -3.82 9.96 2.68
N VAL A 403 -2.54 9.64 2.89
CA VAL A 403 -2.03 9.02 4.11
C VAL A 403 -0.70 9.61 4.58
N GLY A 404 -0.12 9.10 5.66
CA GLY A 404 1.23 9.45 6.14
C GLY A 404 1.29 10.59 7.14
N SER A 405 0.23 11.37 7.33
CA SER A 405 0.16 12.46 8.33
C SER A 405 -1.28 12.75 8.75
N PHE A 406 -1.44 13.46 9.89
CA PHE A 406 -2.76 13.92 10.35
C PHE A 406 -3.10 15.29 9.81
N GLU A 407 -3.22 15.42 8.51
CA GLU A 407 -3.73 16.61 7.85
C GLU A 407 -5.22 16.44 7.53
N ILE A 408 -5.96 17.57 7.59
CA ILE A 408 -7.40 17.56 7.36
C ILE A 408 -7.71 17.03 5.96
N GLY A 409 -8.62 16.07 5.87
CA GLY A 409 -9.06 15.43 4.61
C GLY A 409 -8.33 14.14 4.26
N LYS A 410 -7.18 13.84 4.87
CA LYS A 410 -6.50 12.55 4.69
C LYS A 410 -7.27 11.41 5.34
N ASP A 411 -7.00 10.19 4.91
CA ASP A 411 -7.57 8.98 5.48
C ASP A 411 -7.20 8.86 6.96
N ALA A 412 -8.15 8.47 7.79
CA ALA A 412 -7.92 8.29 9.22
C ALA A 412 -7.30 6.91 9.49
N ASP A 413 -6.08 6.72 9.01
CA ASP A 413 -5.23 5.57 9.30
C ASP A 413 -4.39 5.94 10.53
N ILE A 414 -4.70 5.29 11.68
CA ILE A 414 -4.24 5.75 12.99
C ILE A 414 -3.70 4.56 13.76
N ILE A 415 -2.57 4.75 14.44
CA ILE A 415 -2.08 3.81 15.46
C ILE A 415 -2.06 4.47 16.82
N VAL A 416 -2.39 3.68 17.84
CA VAL A 416 -2.28 4.05 19.24
C VAL A 416 -1.21 3.18 19.89
N LEU A 417 -0.23 3.79 20.50
CA LEU A 417 0.93 3.15 21.12
C LEU A 417 0.89 3.34 22.65
N ASP A 418 1.33 2.32 23.38
CA ASP A 418 1.40 2.37 24.84
C ASP A 418 2.67 3.06 25.39
N GLY A 419 3.53 3.57 24.51
CA GLY A 419 4.78 4.25 24.84
C GLY A 419 5.41 4.97 23.66
N ASP A 420 6.67 5.34 23.80
CA ASP A 420 7.47 6.01 22.76
C ASP A 420 7.60 5.10 21.51
N PRO A 421 7.24 5.58 20.30
CA PRO A 421 7.27 4.78 19.08
C PRO A 421 8.65 4.19 18.75
N LEU A 422 9.73 4.82 19.17
CA LEU A 422 11.10 4.37 18.92
C LEU A 422 11.69 3.51 20.07
N SER A 423 10.85 3.15 21.05
CA SER A 423 11.25 2.25 22.14
C SER A 423 10.88 0.80 21.84
N ILE A 424 11.83 -0.12 21.96
CA ILE A 424 11.60 -1.58 21.82
C ILE A 424 10.56 -2.15 22.81
N LYS A 425 10.22 -1.41 23.86
CA LYS A 425 9.22 -1.81 24.87
C LYS A 425 7.81 -1.40 24.49
N THR A 426 7.65 -0.59 23.45
CA THR A 426 6.36 -0.04 23.02
C THR A 426 5.61 -1.04 22.14
N TRP A 427 4.31 -1.13 22.37
CA TRP A 427 3.41 -1.97 21.59
C TRP A 427 2.33 -1.13 20.92
N VAL A 428 1.87 -1.62 19.76
CA VAL A 428 0.68 -1.11 19.11
C VAL A 428 -0.54 -1.65 19.85
N GLU A 429 -1.31 -0.75 20.45
CA GLU A 429 -2.50 -1.13 21.21
C GLU A 429 -3.75 -1.17 20.34
N ARG A 430 -3.88 -0.19 19.42
CA ARG A 430 -5.01 -0.13 18.49
C ARG A 430 -4.55 0.34 17.13
N VAL A 431 -5.22 -0.18 16.10
CA VAL A 431 -5.07 0.30 14.72
C VAL A 431 -6.44 0.62 14.15
N TYR A 432 -6.54 1.79 13.54
CA TYR A 432 -7.70 2.21 12.77
C TYR A 432 -7.27 2.40 11.32
N ILE A 433 -8.09 1.94 10.37
CA ILE A 433 -7.93 2.22 8.93
C ILE A 433 -9.21 2.87 8.45
N SER A 434 -9.07 4.04 7.80
CA SER A 434 -10.20 4.87 7.40
C SER A 434 -11.22 5.07 8.56
N GLY A 435 -10.69 5.29 9.77
CA GLY A 435 -11.48 5.52 10.99
C GLY A 435 -12.16 4.27 11.60
N LYS A 436 -12.04 3.10 10.97
CA LYS A 436 -12.59 1.82 11.50
C LYS A 436 -11.53 1.10 12.32
N LEU A 437 -11.88 0.64 13.52
CA LEU A 437 -11.01 -0.18 14.37
C LEU A 437 -10.80 -1.54 13.70
N VAL A 438 -9.56 -1.88 13.36
CA VAL A 438 -9.19 -3.13 12.67
C VAL A 438 -8.31 -4.05 13.50
N HIS A 439 -7.65 -3.52 14.53
CA HIS A 439 -6.81 -4.30 15.45
C HIS A 439 -6.85 -3.71 16.85
N THR A 440 -6.87 -4.60 17.83
CA THR A 440 -6.68 -4.29 19.26
C THR A 440 -5.75 -5.34 19.86
N LYS A 441 -4.74 -4.91 20.63
CA LYS A 441 -3.87 -5.80 21.40
C LYS A 441 -4.73 -6.54 22.43
N GLU A 442 -4.66 -7.86 22.42
CA GLU A 442 -5.29 -8.75 23.42
C GLU A 442 -4.55 -8.71 24.77
#